data_e15889ed0a0fb38cc87107b86d871039
#
_entry.id   e15889ed0a0fb38cc87107b86d871039
#
_cell.length_a   1.000
_cell.length_b   1.000
_cell.length_c   1.000
_cell.angle_alpha   90.00
_cell.angle_beta   90.00
_cell.angle_gamma   90.00
#
_symmetry.space_group_name_H-M   'P 1'
#
loop_
_entity.id
_entity.type
_entity.pdbx_description
1 polymer ?
#
loop_
_entity_poly.entity_id
_entity_poly.type
_entity_poly.pdbx_seq_one_letter_code
_entity_poly.pdbx_strand_id
1 'polypeptide(L)'
;IAHLLFRKYYTAIPLTIGSFLLLLPTYFLYGTSLFVLVGSLLFALGFANVFILTYCFRTKAMDIFASGFMNTQGTDFSASSFAIAFTVMIGPMLMVSFLPPMVYGIVLSVLGLTGIVLHKPAIAWIARRYEANRYRHFERYRNK
;
A
#
# COMPACT_ATOMS: atom_id res chain seq x y z
N ILE A 1 13.35 -2.58 13.18
CA ILE A 1 12.14 -2.77 12.34
C ILE A 1 11.74 -1.46 11.68
N ALA A 2 11.62 -0.34 12.44
CA ALA A 2 11.27 0.97 11.89
C ALA A 2 12.17 1.36 10.71
N HIS A 3 13.49 1.19 10.82
CA HIS A 3 14.44 1.47 9.75
C HIS A 3 14.17 0.66 8.47
N LEU A 4 13.80 -0.60 8.59
CA LEU A 4 13.44 -1.45 7.44
C LEU A 4 12.16 -0.97 6.76
N LEU A 5 11.19 -0.52 7.53
CA LEU A 5 9.94 0.06 6.99
C LEU A 5 10.21 1.36 6.26
N PHE A 6 11.00 2.26 6.83
CA PHE A 6 11.41 3.48 6.16
C PHE A 6 12.15 3.18 4.86
N ARG A 7 13.09 2.24 4.86
CA ARG A 7 13.80 1.82 3.66
C ARG A 7 12.84 1.32 2.59
N LYS A 8 11.86 0.48 2.94
CA LYS A 8 10.82 0.00 1.99
C LYS A 8 9.98 1.14 1.43
N TYR A 9 9.56 2.07 2.29
CA TYR A 9 8.80 3.23 1.85
C TYR A 9 9.59 4.07 0.83
N TYR A 10 10.84 4.43 1.15
CA TYR A 10 11.65 5.24 0.26
C TYR A 10 12.06 4.51 -1.03
N THR A 11 12.20 3.20 -1.02
CA THR A 11 12.40 2.42 -2.26
C THR A 11 11.14 2.32 -3.12
N ALA A 12 9.96 2.41 -2.54
CA ALA A 12 8.71 2.42 -3.29
C ALA A 12 8.48 3.74 -4.05
N ILE A 13 9.01 4.86 -3.57
CA ILE A 13 8.84 6.19 -4.19
C ILE A 13 9.31 6.21 -5.65
N PRO A 14 10.55 5.88 -6.00
CA PRO A 14 11.02 5.90 -7.38
C PRO A 14 10.26 4.90 -8.27
N LEU A 15 9.85 3.75 -7.74
CA LEU A 15 9.03 2.78 -8.47
C LEU A 15 7.66 3.37 -8.79
N THR A 16 7.02 4.04 -7.83
CA THR A 16 5.72 4.71 -8.05
C THR A 16 5.84 5.81 -9.09
N ILE A 17 6.86 6.66 -9.00
CA ILE A 17 7.10 7.73 -9.98
C ILE A 17 7.36 7.13 -11.37
N GLY A 18 8.20 6.10 -11.48
CA GLY A 18 8.49 5.41 -12.73
C GLY A 18 7.23 4.82 -13.38
N SER A 19 6.35 4.20 -12.58
CA SER A 19 5.07 3.68 -13.06
C SER A 19 4.17 4.79 -13.61
N PHE A 20 4.12 5.95 -12.94
CA PHE A 20 3.35 7.09 -13.42
C PHE A 20 3.93 7.73 -14.69
N LEU A 21 5.25 7.75 -14.85
CA LEU A 21 5.88 8.20 -16.11
C LEU A 21 5.48 7.31 -17.28
N LEU A 22 5.34 6.01 -17.08
CA LEU A 22 4.85 5.07 -18.09
C LEU A 22 3.37 5.30 -18.43
N LEU A 23 2.58 5.85 -17.49
CA LEU A 23 1.16 6.17 -17.72
C LEU A 23 0.94 7.54 -18.37
N LEU A 24 1.96 8.43 -18.42
CA LEU A 24 1.84 9.75 -19.04
C LEU A 24 1.28 9.73 -20.49
N PRO A 25 1.66 8.78 -21.37
CA PRO A 25 1.08 8.73 -22.71
C PRO A 25 -0.44 8.55 -22.71
N THR A 26 -1.00 7.88 -21.71
CA THR A 26 -2.46 7.66 -21.61
C THR A 26 -3.20 9.00 -21.38
N TYR A 27 -2.58 9.94 -20.67
CA TYR A 27 -3.13 11.29 -20.49
C TYR A 27 -3.37 11.99 -21.83
N PHE A 28 -2.39 11.93 -22.73
CA PHE A 28 -2.49 12.56 -24.05
C PHE A 28 -3.45 11.83 -24.99
N LEU A 29 -3.52 10.49 -24.90
CA LEU A 29 -4.35 9.67 -25.78
C LEU A 29 -5.84 9.71 -25.40
N TYR A 30 -6.15 9.75 -24.10
CA TYR A 30 -7.53 9.64 -23.60
C TYR A 30 -8.09 10.93 -23.02
N GLY A 31 -7.34 12.03 -23.05
CA GLY A 31 -7.79 13.33 -22.52
C GLY A 31 -8.10 13.31 -21.02
N THR A 32 -7.40 12.48 -20.25
CA THR A 32 -7.61 12.37 -18.79
C THR A 32 -7.32 13.73 -18.12
N SER A 33 -8.13 14.11 -17.13
CA SER A 33 -7.91 15.36 -16.38
C SER A 33 -6.57 15.35 -15.65
N LEU A 34 -5.81 16.43 -15.77
CA LEU A 34 -4.54 16.61 -15.08
C LEU A 34 -4.70 16.50 -13.55
N PHE A 35 -5.82 16.98 -13.00
CA PHE A 35 -6.14 16.86 -11.58
C PHE A 35 -6.23 15.40 -11.13
N VAL A 36 -6.81 14.53 -11.96
CA VAL A 36 -6.91 13.09 -11.68
C VAL A 36 -5.53 12.45 -11.69
N LEU A 37 -4.70 12.80 -12.68
CA LEU A 37 -3.34 12.27 -12.79
C LEU A 37 -2.49 12.66 -11.58
N VAL A 38 -2.44 13.94 -11.23
CA VAL A 38 -1.67 14.46 -10.10
C VAL A 38 -2.23 13.91 -8.78
N GLY A 39 -3.55 13.89 -8.62
CA GLY A 39 -4.20 13.32 -7.43
C GLY A 39 -3.87 11.85 -7.22
N SER A 40 -3.90 11.06 -8.28
CA SER A 40 -3.56 9.63 -8.24
C SER A 40 -2.09 9.40 -7.89
N LEU A 41 -1.18 10.23 -8.44
CA LEU A 41 0.25 10.17 -8.09
C LEU A 41 0.47 10.48 -6.60
N LEU A 42 -0.12 11.56 -6.11
CA LEU A 42 -0.01 11.94 -4.68
C LEU A 42 -0.60 10.86 -3.78
N PHE A 43 -1.77 10.32 -4.14
CA PHE A 43 -2.39 9.22 -3.40
C PHE A 43 -1.49 7.99 -3.34
N ALA A 44 -0.89 7.59 -4.46
CA ALA A 44 0.02 6.45 -4.52
C ALA A 44 1.29 6.68 -3.70
N LEU A 45 1.92 7.87 -3.79
CA LEU A 45 3.13 8.21 -3.05
C LEU A 45 2.90 8.28 -1.53
N GLY A 46 1.79 8.85 -1.11
CA GLY A 46 1.47 9.04 0.30
C GLY A 46 0.69 7.87 0.89
N PHE A 47 -0.61 7.87 0.64
CA PHE A 47 -1.55 6.99 1.32
C PHE A 47 -1.32 5.51 0.98
N ALA A 48 -1.25 5.16 -0.31
CA ALA A 48 -1.16 3.77 -0.72
C ALA A 48 0.15 3.12 -0.24
N ASN A 49 1.29 3.78 -0.41
CA ASN A 49 2.59 3.25 0.01
C ASN A 49 2.66 3.05 1.54
N VAL A 50 2.14 3.99 2.33
CA VAL A 50 2.08 3.83 3.81
C VAL A 50 1.13 2.70 4.20
N PHE A 51 -0.02 2.61 3.54
CA PHE A 51 -1.03 1.61 3.86
C PHE A 51 -0.57 0.18 3.53
N ILE A 52 0.14 0.00 2.41
CA ILE A 52 0.74 -1.28 2.01
C ILE A 52 1.79 -1.76 3.03
N LEU A 53 2.51 -0.85 3.69
CA LEU A 53 3.46 -1.23 4.75
C LEU A 53 2.80 -1.94 5.92
N THR A 54 1.52 -1.69 6.20
CA THR A 54 0.78 -2.43 7.23
C THR A 54 0.66 -3.92 6.92
N TYR A 55 0.73 -4.27 5.65
CA TYR A 55 0.64 -5.64 5.16
C TYR A 55 1.97 -6.40 5.20
N CYS A 56 3.11 -5.70 5.05
CA CYS A 56 4.43 -6.32 4.93
C CYS A 56 4.82 -7.25 6.10
N PHE A 57 4.13 -7.17 7.25
CA PHE A 57 4.45 -7.93 8.47
C PHE A 57 3.39 -8.97 8.85
N ARG A 58 2.43 -9.23 7.98
CA ARG A 58 1.38 -10.23 8.21
C ARG A 58 1.67 -11.59 7.56
N THR A 59 2.94 -11.91 7.33
CA THR A 59 3.32 -13.18 6.72
C THR A 59 3.06 -14.34 7.68
N LYS A 60 2.32 -15.35 7.22
CA LYS A 60 2.29 -16.67 7.82
C LYS A 60 3.67 -17.33 7.75
N ALA A 61 3.98 -18.17 8.74
CA ALA A 61 5.14 -19.05 8.63
C ALA A 61 5.03 -19.89 7.37
N MET A 62 6.00 -19.76 6.48
CA MET A 62 6.12 -20.66 5.34
C MET A 62 6.68 -22.00 5.79
N ASP A 63 6.04 -23.08 5.39
CA ASP A 63 6.63 -24.40 5.49
C ASP A 63 7.67 -24.55 4.37
N ILE A 64 8.95 -24.47 4.74
CA ILE A 64 10.07 -24.60 3.80
C ILE A 64 10.20 -26.00 3.19
N PHE A 65 9.52 -26.99 3.78
CA PHE A 65 9.51 -28.38 3.26
C PHE A 65 8.33 -28.66 2.34
N ALA A 66 7.35 -27.76 2.20
CA ALA A 66 6.29 -27.89 1.22
C ALA A 66 6.85 -27.69 -0.20
N SER A 67 6.42 -28.56 -1.12
CA SER A 67 6.86 -28.51 -2.52
C SER A 67 6.65 -27.12 -3.12
N GLY A 68 7.68 -26.57 -3.78
CA GLY A 68 7.70 -25.18 -4.23
C GLY A 68 6.72 -24.82 -5.37
N PHE A 69 6.07 -25.83 -5.95
CA PHE A 69 5.12 -25.59 -7.04
C PHE A 69 3.74 -25.24 -6.45
N MET A 70 3.30 -23.99 -6.69
CA MET A 70 2.06 -23.40 -6.14
C MET A 70 1.99 -23.28 -4.61
N ASN A 71 3.11 -23.06 -3.95
CA ASN A 71 3.12 -22.81 -2.52
C ASN A 71 2.52 -21.44 -2.18
N THR A 72 1.22 -21.38 -1.96
CA THR A 72 0.48 -20.18 -1.53
C THR A 72 0.48 -19.98 -0.01
N GLN A 73 1.23 -20.81 0.75
CA GLN A 73 1.24 -20.77 2.22
C GLN A 73 1.78 -19.45 2.79
N GLY A 74 2.56 -18.67 2.01
CA GLY A 74 3.02 -17.35 2.40
C GLY A 74 2.00 -16.22 2.19
N THR A 75 0.90 -16.48 1.48
CA THR A 75 -0.14 -15.47 1.21
C THR A 75 -1.31 -15.65 2.18
N ASP A 76 -1.42 -14.73 3.12
CA ASP A 76 -2.54 -14.71 4.04
C ASP A 76 -3.71 -13.94 3.41
N PHE A 77 -4.64 -14.63 2.77
CA PHE A 77 -5.92 -14.09 2.33
C PHE A 77 -6.84 -13.88 3.53
N SER A 78 -6.40 -13.10 4.50
CA SER A 78 -7.24 -12.72 5.63
C SER A 78 -8.22 -11.61 5.22
N ALA A 79 -9.33 -11.50 5.92
CA ALA A 79 -10.29 -10.41 5.74
C ALA A 79 -9.62 -9.03 5.79
N SER A 80 -8.56 -8.89 6.60
CA SER A 80 -7.78 -7.66 6.70
C SER A 80 -6.90 -7.38 5.49
N SER A 81 -6.38 -8.43 4.82
CA SER A 81 -5.63 -8.27 3.56
C SER A 81 -6.57 -7.81 2.43
N PHE A 82 -7.76 -8.41 2.40
CA PHE A 82 -8.80 -8.01 1.46
C PHE A 82 -9.22 -6.56 1.71
N ALA A 83 -9.46 -6.16 2.96
CA ALA A 83 -9.82 -4.77 3.29
C ALA A 83 -8.74 -3.77 2.86
N ILE A 84 -7.44 -4.11 3.01
CA ILE A 84 -6.33 -3.26 2.55
C ILE A 84 -6.33 -3.14 1.03
N ALA A 85 -6.40 -4.26 0.32
CA ALA A 85 -6.43 -4.26 -1.14
C ALA A 85 -7.66 -3.50 -1.66
N PHE A 86 -8.82 -3.72 -1.04
CA PHE A 86 -10.06 -3.01 -1.36
C PHE A 86 -9.91 -1.51 -1.18
N THR A 87 -9.41 -1.05 -0.04
CA THR A 87 -9.25 0.38 0.24
C THR A 87 -8.27 1.07 -0.69
N VAL A 88 -7.17 0.41 -1.04
CA VAL A 88 -6.10 1.02 -1.86
C VAL A 88 -6.39 0.93 -3.36
N MET A 89 -6.99 -0.16 -3.82
CA MET A 89 -7.19 -0.40 -5.26
C MET A 89 -8.64 -0.13 -5.70
N ILE A 90 -9.60 -0.70 -5.00
CA ILE A 90 -11.01 -0.66 -5.40
C ILE A 90 -11.69 0.63 -4.92
N GLY A 91 -11.33 1.13 -3.74
CA GLY A 91 -11.88 2.38 -3.21
C GLY A 91 -11.77 3.56 -4.18
N PRO A 92 -10.58 3.92 -4.66
CA PRO A 92 -10.41 4.96 -5.67
C PRO A 92 -11.15 4.67 -6.98
N MET A 93 -11.18 3.41 -7.43
CA MET A 93 -11.90 3.01 -8.64
C MET A 93 -13.42 3.22 -8.51
N LEU A 94 -14.01 2.92 -7.35
CA LEU A 94 -15.41 3.19 -7.10
C LEU A 94 -15.70 4.69 -7.01
N MET A 95 -14.81 5.47 -6.39
CA MET A 95 -14.98 6.92 -6.26
C MET A 95 -15.08 7.62 -7.62
N VAL A 96 -14.33 7.14 -8.62
CA VAL A 96 -14.41 7.69 -10.00
C VAL A 96 -15.80 7.61 -10.59
N SER A 97 -16.59 6.60 -10.24
CA SER A 97 -17.95 6.40 -10.76
C SER A 97 -18.99 7.37 -10.15
N PHE A 98 -18.69 7.93 -8.99
CA PHE A 98 -19.61 8.78 -8.24
C PHE A 98 -19.23 10.25 -8.20
N LEU A 99 -17.96 10.58 -8.44
CA LEU A 99 -17.45 11.94 -8.30
C LEU A 99 -17.06 12.54 -9.65
N PRO A 100 -17.34 13.85 -9.87
CA PRO A 100 -16.78 14.57 -11.01
C PRO A 100 -15.26 14.49 -10.99
N PRO A 101 -14.57 14.43 -12.17
CA PRO A 101 -13.12 14.25 -12.27
C PRO A 101 -12.31 15.25 -11.43
N MET A 102 -12.75 16.50 -11.37
CA MET A 102 -12.09 17.54 -10.58
C MET A 102 -12.17 17.26 -9.08
N VAL A 103 -13.36 16.93 -8.56
CA VAL A 103 -13.57 16.61 -7.14
C VAL A 103 -12.80 15.35 -6.76
N TYR A 104 -12.85 14.34 -7.61
CA TYR A 104 -12.10 13.10 -7.43
C TYR A 104 -10.59 13.36 -7.32
N GLY A 105 -10.01 14.16 -8.23
CA GLY A 105 -8.60 14.53 -8.19
C GLY A 105 -8.22 15.29 -6.91
N ILE A 106 -9.07 16.20 -6.44
CA ILE A 106 -8.87 16.94 -5.18
C ILE A 106 -8.87 15.99 -3.99
N VAL A 107 -9.85 15.09 -3.90
CA VAL A 107 -9.95 14.11 -2.79
C VAL A 107 -8.71 13.23 -2.73
N LEU A 108 -8.27 12.68 -3.86
CA LEU A 108 -7.04 11.88 -3.93
C LEU A 108 -5.80 12.69 -3.54
N SER A 109 -5.73 13.96 -3.95
CA SER A 109 -4.61 14.85 -3.60
C SER A 109 -4.55 15.10 -2.10
N VAL A 110 -5.68 15.37 -1.46
CA VAL A 110 -5.76 15.59 -0.01
C VAL A 110 -5.35 14.34 0.76
N LEU A 111 -5.88 13.17 0.38
CA LEU A 111 -5.51 11.90 1.00
C LEU A 111 -4.02 11.58 0.80
N GLY A 112 -3.50 11.83 -0.40
CA GLY A 112 -2.10 11.62 -0.72
C GLY A 112 -1.17 12.54 0.08
N LEU A 113 -1.45 13.83 0.12
CA LEU A 113 -0.69 14.81 0.91
C LEU A 113 -0.73 14.47 2.40
N THR A 114 -1.89 14.09 2.94
CA THR A 114 -2.01 13.63 4.32
C THR A 114 -1.12 12.42 4.58
N GLY A 115 -1.09 11.45 3.67
CA GLY A 115 -0.20 10.30 3.75
C GLY A 115 1.28 10.69 3.71
N ILE A 116 1.66 11.63 2.83
CA ILE A 116 3.04 12.12 2.74
C ILE A 116 3.45 12.85 4.02
N VAL A 117 2.61 13.72 4.58
CA VAL A 117 2.92 14.45 5.82
C VAL A 117 3.00 13.52 7.02
N LEU A 118 2.08 12.56 7.11
CA LEU A 118 1.97 11.65 8.24
C LEU A 118 2.78 10.34 8.07
N HIS A 119 3.57 10.17 7.00
CA HIS A 119 4.29 8.91 6.78
C HIS A 119 5.22 8.55 7.93
N LYS A 120 5.95 9.51 8.50
CA LYS A 120 6.88 9.26 9.63
C LYS A 120 6.17 8.73 10.88
N PRO A 121 5.16 9.44 11.45
CA PRO A 121 4.44 8.95 12.61
C PRO A 121 3.67 7.65 12.31
N ALA A 122 3.12 7.50 11.09
CA ALA A 122 2.42 6.29 10.69
C ALA A 122 3.37 5.06 10.65
N ILE A 123 4.54 5.19 10.03
CA ILE A 123 5.54 4.11 9.99
C ILE A 123 6.05 3.79 11.40
N ALA A 124 6.31 4.78 12.23
CA ALA A 124 6.72 4.57 13.62
C ALA A 124 5.63 3.85 14.44
N TRP A 125 4.35 4.17 14.22
CA TRP A 125 3.23 3.48 14.86
C TRP A 125 3.12 2.02 14.40
N ILE A 126 3.25 1.75 13.09
CA ILE A 126 3.26 0.39 12.53
C ILE A 126 4.41 -0.42 13.14
N ALA A 127 5.60 0.16 13.23
CA ALA A 127 6.77 -0.50 13.81
C ALA A 127 6.54 -0.88 15.28
N ARG A 128 6.03 0.06 16.09
CA ARG A 128 5.71 -0.20 17.51
C ARG A 128 4.67 -1.30 17.68
N ARG A 129 3.63 -1.28 16.86
CA ARG A 129 2.58 -2.31 16.89
C ARG A 129 3.11 -3.68 16.48
N TYR A 130 4.04 -3.72 15.55
CA TYR A 130 4.72 -4.97 15.18
C TYR A 130 5.59 -5.49 16.32
N GLU A 131 6.38 -4.64 16.96
CA GLU A 131 7.24 -5.02 18.08
C GLU A 131 6.43 -5.54 19.27
N ALA A 132 5.31 -4.88 19.59
CA ALA A 132 4.40 -5.34 20.66
C ALA A 132 3.79 -6.74 20.38
N ASN A 133 3.59 -7.08 19.10
CA ASN A 133 3.04 -8.39 18.72
C ASN A 133 4.12 -9.42 18.35
N ARG A 134 5.40 -9.05 18.43
CA ARG A 134 6.53 -9.90 18.03
C ARG A 134 6.53 -11.26 18.73
N TYR A 135 6.28 -11.28 20.03
CA TYR A 135 6.27 -12.53 20.80
C TYR A 135 5.12 -13.47 20.42
N ARG A 136 3.94 -12.94 20.11
CA ARG A 136 2.81 -13.73 19.60
C ARG A 136 3.11 -14.40 18.25
N HIS A 137 3.93 -13.79 17.42
CA HIS A 137 4.38 -14.39 16.17
C HIS A 137 5.35 -15.54 16.43
N PHE A 138 6.29 -15.41 17.37
CA PHE A 138 7.23 -16.47 17.73
C PHE A 138 6.55 -17.66 18.41
N GLU A 139 5.56 -17.46 19.27
CA GLU A 139 4.80 -18.53 19.88
C GLU A 139 4.06 -19.41 18.86
N ARG A 140 3.55 -18.81 17.79
CA ARG A 140 2.92 -19.55 16.68
C ARG A 140 3.91 -20.44 15.90
N TYR A 141 5.19 -20.08 15.90
CA TYR A 141 6.24 -20.94 15.29
C TYR A 141 6.64 -22.10 16.19
N ARG A 142 6.59 -21.91 17.51
CA ARG A 142 6.99 -22.93 18.47
C ARG A 142 5.92 -24.02 18.69
N ASN A 143 4.67 -23.71 18.50
CA ASN A 143 3.53 -24.61 18.76
C ASN A 143 3.06 -25.37 17.50
N LYS A 144 3.90 -25.41 16.46
CA LYS A 144 3.77 -26.29 15.30
C LYS A 144 4.87 -27.33 15.30
#